data_0115368def818b799f4924e1e3290156
#
_entry.id   0115368def818b799f4924e1e3290156
#
_cell.length_a   1.000
_cell.length_b   1.000
_cell.length_c   1.000
_cell.angle_alpha   90.00
_cell.angle_beta   90.00
_cell.angle_gamma   90.00
#
_symmetry.space_group_name_H-M   'P 1'
#
loop_
_entity.id
_entity.type
_entity.pdbx_description
1 polymer ?
#
loop_
_entity_poly.entity_id
_entity_poly.type
_entity_poly.pdbx_seq_one_letter_code
_entity_poly.pdbx_strand_id
1 'polypeptide(L)'
;VDYRNILRAGPPFHFPTNTALSLSGELYVADGYGNACVHKFSADGTLISSWGEPGSGPGQFHVPHGIAVDSQGIVWVADRENSRLQRFTPDGQFIDQMTEIARPCQIAFDRDDNLYVAELGYRSGMWSGVERPSPDATGGRISVFDRHGARINRWGGGANPTAPGDFFAPHDIALNSHGDVYVAEVVWSAGANRGHVSSDCHTLQKFERC
;
A
#
# COMPACT_ATOMS: atom_id res chain seq x y z
N VAL A 1 -12.32 12.86 -5.47
CA VAL A 1 -11.73 13.18 -4.16
C VAL A 1 -10.38 13.84 -4.41
N ASP A 2 -10.16 15.00 -3.83
CA ASP A 2 -8.85 15.67 -3.88
C ASP A 2 -8.01 15.24 -2.67
N TYR A 3 -7.16 14.25 -2.87
CA TYR A 3 -6.31 13.70 -1.80
C TYR A 3 -5.27 14.69 -1.25
N ARG A 4 -5.12 15.86 -1.87
CA ARG A 4 -4.24 16.93 -1.37
C ARG A 4 -4.80 17.61 -0.11
N ASN A 5 -6.11 17.49 0.08
CA ASN A 5 -6.84 18.08 1.19
C ASN A 5 -7.60 17.02 1.98
N ILE A 6 -6.86 16.07 2.55
CA ILE A 6 -7.45 15.05 3.41
C ILE A 6 -7.86 15.70 4.72
N LEU A 7 -9.17 15.73 4.94
CA LEU A 7 -9.78 16.16 6.19
C LEU A 7 -10.42 14.95 6.84
N ARG A 8 -10.32 14.85 8.16
CA ARG A 8 -11.08 13.84 8.90
C ARG A 8 -12.57 14.22 8.83
N ALA A 9 -13.36 13.45 8.08
CA ALA A 9 -14.75 13.75 7.81
C ALA A 9 -15.65 12.53 8.04
N GLY A 10 -16.46 12.58 9.04
CA GLY A 10 -17.51 11.59 9.32
C GLY A 10 -17.08 10.32 10.03
N PRO A 11 -17.92 9.81 10.95
CA PRO A 11 -17.67 8.57 11.67
C PRO A 11 -18.38 7.37 11.03
N PRO A 12 -17.77 6.14 11.09
CA PRO A 12 -16.36 5.97 11.31
C PRO A 12 -15.57 6.10 10.02
N PHE A 13 -16.19 5.91 8.83
CA PHE A 13 -15.51 5.79 7.53
C PHE A 13 -15.75 6.98 6.62
N HIS A 14 -14.66 7.38 5.91
CA HIS A 14 -14.76 8.32 4.81
C HIS A 14 -13.84 7.87 3.65
N PHE A 15 -14.33 6.97 2.82
CA PHE A 15 -13.62 6.30 1.72
C PHE A 15 -12.45 5.44 2.19
N PRO A 16 -12.72 4.36 2.95
CA PRO A 16 -11.68 3.42 3.37
C PRO A 16 -10.98 2.79 2.16
N THR A 17 -9.72 2.44 2.35
CA THR A 17 -8.84 1.98 1.29
C THR A 17 -8.59 0.48 1.34
N ASN A 18 -8.39 -0.07 2.54
CA ASN A 18 -8.09 -1.51 2.70
C ASN A 18 -8.41 -2.00 4.11
N THR A 19 -8.42 -3.33 4.28
CA THR A 19 -8.68 -4.01 5.55
C THR A 19 -7.71 -5.15 5.78
N ALA A 20 -7.43 -5.45 7.06
CA ALA A 20 -6.67 -6.62 7.49
C ALA A 20 -7.30 -7.27 8.73
N LEU A 21 -7.22 -8.60 8.80
CA LEU A 21 -7.62 -9.37 9.98
C LEU A 21 -6.38 -9.81 10.76
N SER A 22 -6.43 -9.68 12.09
CA SER A 22 -5.47 -10.34 12.96
C SER A 22 -5.80 -11.82 13.14
N LEU A 23 -4.86 -12.58 13.67
CA LEU A 23 -5.09 -13.99 14.01
C LEU A 23 -6.15 -14.18 15.11
N SER A 24 -6.39 -13.17 15.94
CA SER A 24 -7.43 -13.13 16.96
C SER A 24 -8.81 -12.73 16.42
N GLY A 25 -8.90 -12.40 15.12
CA GLY A 25 -10.16 -12.02 14.45
C GLY A 25 -10.51 -10.53 14.54
N GLU A 26 -9.64 -9.69 15.08
CA GLU A 26 -9.83 -8.24 15.06
C GLU A 26 -9.65 -7.71 13.64
N LEU A 27 -10.49 -6.77 13.24
CA LEU A 27 -10.45 -6.13 11.93
C LEU A 27 -9.78 -4.75 12.04
N TYR A 28 -8.76 -4.52 11.23
CA TYR A 28 -8.14 -3.21 11.04
C TYR A 28 -8.55 -2.64 9.68
N VAL A 29 -8.90 -1.36 9.65
CA VAL A 29 -9.35 -0.66 8.43
C VAL A 29 -8.51 0.58 8.23
N ALA A 30 -7.77 0.65 7.14
CA ALA A 30 -7.15 1.89 6.69
C ALA A 30 -8.23 2.77 6.04
N ASP A 31 -8.40 3.99 6.53
CA ASP A 31 -9.40 4.94 6.01
C ASP A 31 -8.66 6.17 5.47
N GLY A 32 -8.23 6.07 4.21
CA GLY A 32 -7.20 6.96 3.66
C GLY A 32 -7.68 7.97 2.64
N TYR A 33 -8.75 7.73 1.88
CA TYR A 33 -9.13 8.67 0.81
C TYR A 33 -9.91 9.90 1.29
N GLY A 34 -10.56 9.82 2.42
CA GLY A 34 -11.29 10.94 3.00
C GLY A 34 -10.90 11.22 4.45
N ASN A 35 -10.27 10.24 5.10
CA ASN A 35 -9.66 10.35 6.42
C ASN A 35 -8.15 10.07 6.33
N ALA A 36 -7.44 10.21 7.46
CA ALA A 36 -6.04 9.85 7.59
C ALA A 36 -5.84 9.03 8.87
N CYS A 37 -6.56 7.91 8.97
CA CYS A 37 -6.57 7.11 10.19
C CYS A 37 -6.72 5.61 9.90
N VAL A 38 -6.51 4.84 10.95
CA VAL A 38 -6.80 3.41 11.02
C VAL A 38 -7.87 3.19 12.09
N HIS A 39 -8.82 2.33 11.82
CA HIS A 39 -9.85 1.89 12.78
C HIS A 39 -9.60 0.42 13.15
N LYS A 40 -9.74 0.10 14.44
CA LYS A 40 -9.69 -1.26 14.97
C LYS A 40 -11.08 -1.68 15.45
N PHE A 41 -11.54 -2.82 14.99
CA PHE A 41 -12.79 -3.44 15.41
C PHE A 41 -12.53 -4.79 16.04
N SER A 42 -13.35 -5.19 17.00
CA SER A 42 -13.42 -6.56 17.51
C SER A 42 -14.03 -7.50 16.46
N ALA A 43 -13.90 -8.81 16.69
CA ALA A 43 -14.42 -9.84 15.80
C ALA A 43 -15.96 -9.79 15.63
N ASP A 44 -16.68 -9.20 16.55
CA ASP A 44 -18.14 -8.98 16.45
C ASP A 44 -18.52 -7.65 15.74
N GLY A 45 -17.53 -6.89 15.25
CA GLY A 45 -17.72 -5.64 14.53
C GLY A 45 -17.87 -4.40 15.41
N THR A 46 -17.59 -4.48 16.71
CA THR A 46 -17.61 -3.30 17.61
C THR A 46 -16.32 -2.49 17.41
N LEU A 47 -16.45 -1.18 17.20
CA LEU A 47 -15.30 -0.26 17.13
C LEU A 47 -14.59 -0.19 18.48
N ILE A 48 -13.32 -0.59 18.53
CA ILE A 48 -12.49 -0.57 19.73
C ILE A 48 -11.74 0.76 19.84
N SER A 49 -11.03 1.15 18.77
CA SER A 49 -10.19 2.34 18.75
C SER A 49 -9.96 2.86 17.34
N SER A 50 -9.45 4.08 17.26
CA SER A 50 -8.96 4.68 16.01
C SER A 50 -7.72 5.51 16.31
N TRP A 51 -6.74 5.48 15.40
CA TRP A 51 -5.54 6.30 15.52
C TRP A 51 -5.12 6.88 14.18
N GLY A 52 -4.25 7.88 14.23
CA GLY A 52 -3.75 8.61 13.07
C GLY A 52 -4.47 9.93 12.87
N GLU A 53 -3.79 10.82 12.19
CA GLU A 53 -4.26 12.14 11.77
C GLU A 53 -3.50 12.58 10.51
N PRO A 54 -3.97 13.58 9.75
CA PRO A 54 -3.25 14.08 8.58
C PRO A 54 -1.87 14.64 8.93
N GLY A 55 -0.85 14.24 8.16
CA GLY A 55 0.51 14.74 8.31
C GLY A 55 1.59 13.79 7.85
N SER A 56 2.86 14.12 8.18
CA SER A 56 4.05 13.35 7.81
C SER A 56 4.92 12.92 8.99
N GLY A 57 4.54 13.27 10.22
CA GLY A 57 5.19 12.81 11.45
C GLY A 57 4.90 11.34 11.77
N PRO A 58 5.56 10.76 12.80
CA PRO A 58 5.23 9.43 13.31
C PRO A 58 3.76 9.33 13.72
N GLY A 59 3.06 8.29 13.25
CA GLY A 59 1.64 8.10 13.52
C GLY A 59 0.69 9.01 12.74
N GLN A 60 1.21 9.96 11.96
CA GLN A 60 0.43 10.76 11.02
C GLN A 60 0.43 10.10 9.64
N PHE A 61 -0.58 10.38 8.82
CA PHE A 61 -0.75 9.75 7.52
C PHE A 61 -1.08 10.76 6.40
N HIS A 62 -0.65 10.38 5.19
CA HIS A 62 -1.14 10.99 3.96
C HIS A 62 -1.56 9.88 2.99
N VAL A 63 -2.84 9.59 2.96
CA VAL A 63 -3.46 8.44 2.27
C VAL A 63 -2.91 7.10 2.81
N PRO A 64 -3.23 6.70 4.07
CA PRO A 64 -3.01 5.33 4.50
C PRO A 64 -3.82 4.41 3.60
N HIS A 65 -3.13 3.55 2.81
CA HIS A 65 -3.76 2.84 1.71
C HIS A 65 -3.82 1.34 1.95
N GLY A 66 -2.69 0.65 2.00
CA GLY A 66 -2.61 -0.76 2.35
C GLY A 66 -2.45 -0.96 3.85
N ILE A 67 -2.97 -2.06 4.37
CA ILE A 67 -2.80 -2.46 5.76
C ILE A 67 -2.67 -3.98 5.84
N ALA A 68 -1.76 -4.46 6.68
CA ALA A 68 -1.60 -5.89 6.97
C ALA A 68 -1.18 -6.09 8.43
N VAL A 69 -1.38 -7.31 8.93
CA VAL A 69 -0.94 -7.72 10.27
C VAL A 69 0.01 -8.91 10.08
N ASP A 70 1.21 -8.81 10.65
CA ASP A 70 2.20 -9.89 10.59
C ASP A 70 1.91 -10.98 11.62
N SER A 71 2.73 -12.05 11.62
CA SER A 71 2.57 -13.20 12.52
C SER A 71 2.73 -12.86 14.01
N GLN A 72 3.36 -11.72 14.32
CA GLN A 72 3.55 -11.23 15.68
C GLN A 72 2.41 -10.30 16.14
N GLY A 73 1.46 -10.00 15.25
CA GLY A 73 0.34 -9.10 15.51
C GLY A 73 0.68 -7.62 15.32
N ILE A 74 1.85 -7.30 14.75
CA ILE A 74 2.21 -5.92 14.42
C ILE A 74 1.40 -5.45 13.22
N VAL A 75 0.82 -4.26 13.32
CA VAL A 75 0.02 -3.64 12.26
C VAL A 75 0.93 -2.79 11.37
N TRP A 76 0.95 -3.12 10.09
CA TRP A 76 1.73 -2.42 9.07
C TRP A 76 0.79 -1.59 8.20
N VAL A 77 1.10 -0.33 7.99
CA VAL A 77 0.29 0.61 7.21
C VAL A 77 1.13 1.22 6.09
N ALA A 78 0.66 1.06 4.86
CA ALA A 78 1.22 1.72 3.68
C ALA A 78 0.74 3.18 3.64
N ASP A 79 1.59 4.08 4.09
CA ASP A 79 1.35 5.54 4.10
C ASP A 79 1.78 6.12 2.75
N ARG A 80 0.88 5.94 1.76
CA ARG A 80 1.18 6.02 0.33
C ARG A 80 1.83 7.32 -0.09
N GLU A 81 1.21 8.45 0.20
CA GLU A 81 1.71 9.73 -0.30
C GLU A 81 2.90 10.27 0.52
N ASN A 82 3.15 9.70 1.70
CA ASN A 82 4.39 9.92 2.46
C ASN A 82 5.53 8.97 2.04
N SER A 83 5.26 8.02 1.12
CA SER A 83 6.24 7.05 0.60
C SER A 83 6.97 6.28 1.69
N ARG A 84 6.19 5.69 2.60
CA ARG A 84 6.71 4.90 3.71
C ARG A 84 5.72 3.80 4.13
N LEU A 85 6.23 2.81 4.85
CA LEU A 85 5.42 1.96 5.71
C LEU A 85 5.62 2.39 7.15
N GLN A 86 4.57 2.40 7.95
CA GLN A 86 4.65 2.59 9.39
C GLN A 86 4.18 1.33 10.12
N ARG A 87 4.85 0.99 11.23
CA ARG A 87 4.51 -0.13 12.09
C ARG A 87 3.91 0.35 13.39
N PHE A 88 2.88 -0.38 13.85
CA PHE A 88 2.15 -0.08 15.07
C PHE A 88 1.94 -1.33 15.90
N THR A 89 1.88 -1.17 17.20
CA THR A 89 1.35 -2.22 18.08
C THR A 89 -0.13 -2.49 17.75
N PRO A 90 -0.71 -3.62 18.19
CA PRO A 90 -2.14 -3.89 18.03
C PRO A 90 -3.06 -2.80 18.59
N ASP A 91 -2.57 -1.96 19.49
CA ASP A 91 -3.31 -0.85 20.11
C ASP A 91 -3.02 0.51 19.46
N GLY A 92 -2.32 0.53 18.31
CA GLY A 92 -2.07 1.73 17.52
C GLY A 92 -0.91 2.61 18.02
N GLN A 93 -0.03 2.10 18.87
CA GLN A 93 1.19 2.81 19.28
C GLN A 93 2.23 2.71 18.16
N PHE A 94 2.76 3.84 17.70
CA PHE A 94 3.82 3.87 16.69
C PHE A 94 5.08 3.16 17.20
N ILE A 95 5.66 2.30 16.35
CA ILE A 95 6.92 1.58 16.62
C ILE A 95 8.05 2.23 15.85
N ASP A 96 7.98 2.15 14.52
CA ASP A 96 8.96 2.69 13.59
C ASP A 96 8.41 2.79 12.15
N GLN A 97 9.29 3.09 11.18
CA GLN A 97 8.92 3.22 9.77
C GLN A 97 10.03 2.76 8.83
N MET A 98 9.62 2.35 7.61
CA MET A 98 10.50 2.06 6.47
C MET A 98 10.25 3.08 5.37
N THR A 99 11.34 3.68 4.82
CA THR A 99 11.25 4.80 3.85
C THR A 99 11.84 4.52 2.47
N GLU A 100 12.47 3.36 2.24
CA GLU A 100 13.01 2.96 0.92
C GLU A 100 11.93 2.45 -0.06
N ILE A 101 10.77 3.06 -0.05
CA ILE A 101 9.55 2.62 -0.70
C ILE A 101 8.93 3.79 -1.47
N ALA A 102 8.49 3.54 -2.70
CA ALA A 102 7.99 4.57 -3.61
C ALA A 102 6.46 4.49 -3.74
N ARG A 103 5.73 5.22 -2.90
CA ARG A 103 4.26 5.28 -2.89
C ARG A 103 3.59 3.90 -2.78
N PRO A 104 3.73 3.22 -1.64
CA PRO A 104 3.16 1.89 -1.44
C PRO A 104 1.63 1.93 -1.47
N CYS A 105 1.01 1.06 -2.27
CA CYS A 105 -0.45 0.90 -2.30
C CYS A 105 -0.91 -0.24 -1.41
N GLN A 106 -0.32 -1.42 -1.56
CA GLN A 106 -0.72 -2.61 -0.83
C GLN A 106 0.50 -3.38 -0.34
N ILE A 107 0.30 -4.11 0.74
CA ILE A 107 1.30 -4.96 1.38
C ILE A 107 0.68 -6.31 1.72
N ALA A 108 1.48 -7.36 1.62
CA ALA A 108 1.11 -8.71 2.00
C ALA A 108 2.31 -9.44 2.60
N PHE A 109 2.06 -10.41 3.47
CA PHE A 109 3.08 -11.28 4.04
C PHE A 109 2.99 -12.69 3.48
N ASP A 110 4.13 -13.33 3.24
CA ASP A 110 4.18 -14.77 3.03
C ASP A 110 4.26 -15.54 4.36
N ARG A 111 4.39 -16.86 4.28
CA ARG A 111 4.45 -17.73 5.46
C ARG A 111 5.72 -17.58 6.31
N ASP A 112 6.76 -17.01 5.73
CA ASP A 112 8.05 -16.78 6.36
C ASP A 112 8.17 -15.35 6.90
N ASP A 113 7.03 -14.60 6.92
CA ASP A 113 6.94 -13.17 7.23
C ASP A 113 7.78 -12.28 6.31
N ASN A 114 8.03 -12.71 5.07
CA ASN A 114 8.56 -11.78 4.08
C ASN A 114 7.44 -10.82 3.64
N LEU A 115 7.78 -9.54 3.61
CA LEU A 115 6.88 -8.45 3.26
C LEU A 115 6.96 -8.14 1.77
N TYR A 116 5.85 -8.26 1.07
CA TYR A 116 5.67 -7.89 -0.32
C TYR A 116 4.96 -6.54 -0.40
N VAL A 117 5.50 -5.61 -1.17
CA VAL A 117 4.99 -4.24 -1.31
C VAL A 117 4.71 -3.92 -2.77
N ALA A 118 3.45 -3.60 -3.09
CA ALA A 118 3.08 -3.01 -4.38
C ALA A 118 3.31 -1.49 -4.33
N GLU A 119 4.26 -1.00 -5.12
CA GLU A 119 4.66 0.40 -5.15
C GLU A 119 4.23 1.06 -6.47
N LEU A 120 3.46 2.15 -6.41
CA LEU A 120 3.08 2.94 -7.60
C LEU A 120 4.27 3.56 -8.30
N GLY A 121 5.33 3.87 -7.54
CA GLY A 121 6.46 4.63 -8.07
C GLY A 121 6.13 6.09 -8.37
N TYR A 122 7.03 6.73 -9.12
CA TYR A 122 6.98 8.16 -9.47
C TYR A 122 7.16 8.36 -10.98
N ARG A 123 6.36 7.68 -11.79
CA ARG A 123 6.44 7.86 -13.25
C ARG A 123 6.03 9.28 -13.63
N SER A 124 6.80 9.90 -14.53
CA SER A 124 6.48 11.22 -15.08
C SER A 124 5.09 11.22 -15.73
N GLY A 125 4.30 12.26 -15.46
CA GLY A 125 2.94 12.41 -15.97
C GLY A 125 1.86 11.68 -15.17
N MET A 126 2.21 10.77 -14.28
CA MET A 126 1.24 10.21 -13.34
C MET A 126 0.94 11.22 -12.25
N TRP A 127 -0.35 11.33 -11.92
CA TRP A 127 -0.76 12.14 -10.78
C TRP A 127 -0.23 11.52 -9.48
N SER A 128 0.57 12.28 -8.74
CA SER A 128 1.15 11.82 -7.48
C SER A 128 0.48 12.43 -6.24
N GLY A 129 -0.35 13.46 -6.42
CA GLY A 129 -0.90 14.22 -5.28
C GLY A 129 0.15 14.94 -4.43
N VAL A 130 1.42 14.61 -4.64
CA VAL A 130 2.57 15.22 -3.95
C VAL A 130 3.60 15.55 -5.01
N GLU A 131 3.95 16.84 -5.14
CA GLU A 131 5.11 17.28 -5.91
C GLU A 131 6.38 16.80 -5.20
N ARG A 132 6.76 15.56 -5.42
CA ARG A 132 8.13 15.11 -5.14
C ARG A 132 8.83 14.89 -6.46
N PRO A 133 9.79 15.75 -6.83
CA PRO A 133 10.79 15.35 -7.80
C PRO A 133 11.59 14.20 -7.14
N SER A 134 11.24 12.96 -7.42
CA SER A 134 12.17 11.88 -7.17
C SER A 134 13.27 12.01 -8.22
N PRO A 135 14.54 12.11 -7.84
CA PRO A 135 15.64 12.02 -8.79
C PRO A 135 15.62 10.69 -9.54
N ASP A 136 14.97 9.69 -8.98
CA ASP A 136 14.74 8.38 -9.58
C ASP A 136 13.26 8.28 -10.00
N ALA A 137 12.95 8.64 -11.26
CA ALA A 137 11.63 8.43 -11.86
C ALA A 137 11.37 6.91 -11.99
N THR A 138 11.10 6.24 -10.89
CA THR A 138 10.80 4.81 -10.87
C THR A 138 9.38 4.57 -11.33
N GLY A 139 9.18 3.62 -12.25
CA GLY A 139 7.88 3.08 -12.59
C GLY A 139 7.27 2.28 -11.44
N GLY A 140 6.09 1.73 -11.66
CA GLY A 140 5.45 0.81 -10.73
C GLY A 140 6.31 -0.44 -10.54
N ARG A 141 6.42 -0.92 -9.31
CA ARG A 141 7.30 -2.06 -8.98
C ARG A 141 6.80 -2.84 -7.77
N ILE A 142 7.35 -4.02 -7.59
CA ILE A 142 7.16 -4.83 -6.40
C ILE A 142 8.50 -4.93 -5.68
N SER A 143 8.50 -4.69 -4.38
CA SER A 143 9.66 -4.93 -3.50
C SER A 143 9.34 -5.99 -2.47
N VAL A 144 10.32 -6.84 -2.17
CA VAL A 144 10.21 -7.86 -1.14
C VAL A 144 11.30 -7.65 -0.10
N PHE A 145 10.89 -7.65 1.15
CA PHE A 145 11.76 -7.49 2.31
C PHE A 145 11.64 -8.72 3.18
N ASP A 146 12.74 -9.14 3.80
CA ASP A 146 12.70 -10.16 4.82
C ASP A 146 12.09 -9.62 6.13
N ARG A 147 11.81 -10.52 7.08
CA ARG A 147 11.29 -10.16 8.42
C ARG A 147 12.17 -9.21 9.22
N HIS A 148 13.42 -8.97 8.81
CA HIS A 148 14.36 -8.04 9.43
C HIS A 148 14.40 -6.69 8.74
N GLY A 149 13.61 -6.52 7.65
CA GLY A 149 13.53 -5.31 6.86
C GLY A 149 14.62 -5.17 5.79
N ALA A 150 15.44 -6.20 5.56
CA ALA A 150 16.38 -6.19 4.46
C ALA A 150 15.65 -6.52 3.14
N ARG A 151 15.88 -5.70 2.11
CA ARG A 151 15.30 -5.96 0.79
C ARG A 151 15.97 -7.17 0.14
N ILE A 152 15.21 -8.23 -0.10
CA ILE A 152 15.68 -9.49 -0.69
C ILE A 152 15.35 -9.61 -2.19
N ASN A 153 14.34 -8.90 -2.67
CA ASN A 153 13.98 -8.88 -4.10
C ASN A 153 13.30 -7.58 -4.50
N ARG A 154 13.36 -7.27 -5.81
CA ARG A 154 12.61 -6.17 -6.44
C ARG A 154 12.51 -6.42 -7.94
N TRP A 155 11.32 -6.21 -8.54
CA TRP A 155 11.13 -6.25 -9.98
C TRP A 155 10.11 -5.20 -10.44
N GLY A 156 10.04 -4.93 -11.75
CA GLY A 156 9.30 -3.80 -12.30
C GLY A 156 10.10 -2.50 -12.23
N GLY A 157 9.43 -1.38 -12.39
CA GLY A 157 10.05 -0.05 -12.37
C GLY A 157 10.69 0.37 -13.69
N GLY A 158 10.54 -0.44 -14.73
CA GLY A 158 11.10 -0.20 -16.06
C GLY A 158 10.38 0.90 -16.84
N ALA A 159 10.89 1.17 -18.03
CA ALA A 159 10.33 2.19 -18.92
C ALA A 159 9.10 1.72 -19.71
N ASN A 160 8.91 0.42 -19.86
CA ASN A 160 7.80 -0.17 -20.62
C ASN A 160 6.81 -0.90 -19.71
N PRO A 161 5.78 -0.22 -19.20
CA PRO A 161 4.83 -0.81 -18.27
C PRO A 161 3.96 -1.91 -18.87
N THR A 162 3.97 -2.08 -20.19
CA THR A 162 3.23 -3.15 -20.89
C THR A 162 4.05 -4.42 -21.08
N ALA A 163 5.34 -4.40 -20.73
CA ALA A 163 6.18 -5.59 -20.77
C ALA A 163 5.83 -6.55 -19.62
N PRO A 164 5.88 -7.86 -19.85
CA PRO A 164 5.73 -8.83 -18.76
C PRO A 164 6.73 -8.56 -17.63
N GLY A 165 6.24 -8.52 -16.39
CA GLY A 165 7.06 -8.25 -15.20
C GLY A 165 7.33 -6.77 -14.92
N ASP A 166 6.90 -5.86 -15.80
CA ASP A 166 6.88 -4.43 -15.54
C ASP A 166 5.45 -3.96 -15.21
N PHE A 167 5.28 -2.76 -14.68
CA PHE A 167 4.00 -2.27 -14.18
C PHE A 167 3.75 -0.81 -14.53
N PHE A 168 2.49 -0.49 -14.78
CA PHE A 168 2.04 0.89 -14.86
C PHE A 168 1.67 1.47 -13.49
N ALA A 169 0.74 0.82 -12.79
CA ALA A 169 0.24 1.25 -11.49
C ALA A 169 -0.18 0.04 -10.64
N PRO A 170 0.78 -0.74 -10.11
CA PRO A 170 0.47 -1.87 -9.25
C PRO A 170 -0.21 -1.35 -7.99
N HIS A 171 -1.41 -1.88 -7.73
CA HIS A 171 -2.31 -1.30 -6.74
C HIS A 171 -2.69 -2.29 -5.65
N ASP A 172 -2.77 -3.56 -6.00
CA ASP A 172 -3.04 -4.63 -5.06
C ASP A 172 -2.07 -5.81 -5.26
N ILE A 173 -1.82 -6.56 -4.20
CA ILE A 173 -0.93 -7.72 -4.20
C ILE A 173 -1.49 -8.80 -3.26
N ALA A 174 -1.49 -10.03 -3.73
CA ALA A 174 -1.90 -11.18 -2.95
C ALA A 174 -0.96 -12.36 -3.20
N LEU A 175 -0.82 -13.23 -2.20
CA LEU A 175 -0.08 -14.48 -2.30
C LEU A 175 -1.02 -15.67 -2.08
N ASN A 176 -0.81 -16.74 -2.86
CA ASN A 176 -1.51 -17.98 -2.60
C ASN A 176 -0.70 -18.90 -1.65
N SER A 177 -1.28 -20.04 -1.33
CA SER A 177 -0.65 -21.03 -0.44
C SER A 177 0.63 -21.68 -0.99
N HIS A 178 0.92 -21.53 -2.29
CA HIS A 178 2.16 -22.03 -2.91
C HIS A 178 3.25 -20.96 -2.97
N GLY A 179 2.92 -19.71 -2.61
CA GLY A 179 3.83 -18.57 -2.68
C GLY A 179 3.83 -17.86 -4.04
N ASP A 180 2.89 -18.21 -4.94
CA ASP A 180 2.72 -17.43 -6.16
C ASP A 180 2.17 -16.05 -5.82
N VAL A 181 2.67 -15.04 -6.53
CA VAL A 181 2.32 -13.63 -6.32
C VAL A 181 1.37 -13.18 -7.43
N TYR A 182 0.27 -12.57 -7.04
CA TYR A 182 -0.69 -11.93 -7.94
C TYR A 182 -0.66 -10.43 -7.72
N VAL A 183 -0.45 -9.68 -8.79
CA VAL A 183 -0.40 -8.20 -8.75
C VAL A 183 -1.50 -7.65 -9.64
N ALA A 184 -2.42 -6.89 -9.04
CA ALA A 184 -3.47 -6.19 -9.75
C ALA A 184 -3.11 -4.71 -9.96
N GLU A 185 -3.45 -4.17 -11.14
CA GLU A 185 -3.11 -2.82 -11.53
C GLU A 185 -4.33 -1.96 -11.83
N VAL A 186 -4.26 -0.70 -11.47
CA VAL A 186 -5.24 0.33 -11.85
C VAL A 186 -4.76 1.01 -13.13
N VAL A 187 -5.10 0.45 -14.29
CA VAL A 187 -4.63 0.96 -15.59
C VAL A 187 -5.50 2.09 -16.10
N TRP A 188 -6.82 1.90 -16.17
CA TRP A 188 -7.73 2.85 -16.81
C TRP A 188 -7.74 4.22 -16.12
N SER A 189 -8.14 4.26 -14.86
CA SER A 189 -8.26 5.52 -14.10
C SER A 189 -6.91 6.14 -13.73
N ALA A 190 -5.84 5.33 -13.62
CA ALA A 190 -4.51 5.84 -13.34
C ALA A 190 -3.87 6.53 -14.56
N GLY A 191 -4.20 6.14 -15.79
CA GLY A 191 -3.55 6.76 -16.92
C GLY A 191 -4.07 6.44 -18.32
N ALA A 192 -4.64 5.26 -18.60
CA ALA A 192 -5.06 4.89 -19.94
C ALA A 192 -6.15 5.82 -20.50
N ASN A 193 -7.07 6.28 -19.64
CA ASN A 193 -8.08 7.29 -20.01
C ASN A 193 -7.49 8.66 -20.40
N ARG A 194 -6.21 8.89 -20.15
CA ARG A 194 -5.45 10.10 -20.53
C ARG A 194 -4.34 9.84 -21.54
N GLY A 195 -4.25 8.60 -22.05
CA GLY A 195 -3.24 8.22 -23.02
C GLY A 195 -1.81 8.04 -22.48
N HIS A 196 -1.65 7.93 -21.15
CA HIS A 196 -0.33 7.70 -20.56
C HIS A 196 0.17 6.27 -20.70
N VAL A 197 -0.73 5.33 -20.96
CA VAL A 197 -0.46 3.92 -21.26
C VAL A 197 -1.56 3.41 -22.18
N SER A 198 -1.30 2.32 -22.92
CA SER A 198 -2.32 1.68 -23.74
C SER A 198 -3.47 1.14 -22.87
N SER A 199 -4.69 1.23 -23.37
CA SER A 199 -5.86 0.60 -22.74
C SER A 199 -5.76 -0.94 -22.68
N ASP A 200 -4.90 -1.53 -23.52
CA ASP A 200 -4.63 -2.98 -23.58
C ASP A 200 -3.54 -3.42 -22.60
N CYS A 201 -2.98 -2.48 -21.82
CA CYS A 201 -2.04 -2.82 -20.76
C CYS A 201 -2.67 -3.83 -19.78
N HIS A 202 -1.91 -4.84 -19.40
CA HIS A 202 -2.37 -5.86 -18.47
C HIS A 202 -2.80 -5.22 -17.13
N THR A 203 -3.85 -5.77 -16.55
CA THR A 203 -4.40 -5.32 -15.25
C THR A 203 -4.18 -6.34 -14.13
N LEU A 204 -3.70 -7.53 -14.49
CA LEU A 204 -3.35 -8.60 -13.56
C LEU A 204 -2.17 -9.39 -14.11
N GLN A 205 -1.19 -9.62 -13.26
CA GLN A 205 -0.06 -10.51 -13.55
C GLN A 205 0.10 -11.54 -12.42
N LYS A 206 0.42 -12.78 -12.78
CA LYS A 206 0.81 -13.85 -11.87
C LYS A 206 2.30 -14.13 -12.02
N PHE A 207 2.99 -14.25 -10.89
CA PHE A 207 4.39 -14.65 -10.80
C PHE A 207 4.46 -15.95 -9.99
N GLU A 208 4.97 -17.00 -10.60
CA GLU A 208 5.13 -18.30 -9.95
C GLU A 208 6.42 -18.33 -9.13
N ARG A 209 6.32 -18.92 -7.94
CA ARG A 209 7.50 -19.17 -7.12
C ARG A 209 8.31 -20.33 -7.74
N CYS A 210 9.55 -20.06 -8.13
CA CYS A 210 10.49 -21.08 -8.60
C CYS A 210 11.16 -21.84 -7.43
#